data_9cbeb28a58af9fbc65dc69b8759b9ee8
#
_entry.id   9cbeb28a58af9fbc65dc69b8759b9ee8
#
_cell.length_a   1.000
_cell.length_b   1.000
_cell.length_c   1.000
_cell.angle_alpha   90.00
_cell.angle_beta   90.00
_cell.angle_gamma   90.00
#
_symmetry.space_group_name_H-M   'P 1'
#
loop_
_entity.id
_entity.type
_entity.pdbx_description
1 polymer ?
#
loop_
_entity_poly.entity_id
_entity_poly.type
_entity_poly.pdbx_seq_one_letter_code
_entity_poly.pdbx_strand_id
1 'polypeptide(L)'
;VNDVPQINVEPSTIEICDDNTDGFGLFDLSLSNEEVLNGLDPSEFTISYYETPENAENAENPIITPFAYTNITPFNQIVWVRVENNTTACYNTSSIELVVNELPVLVQPDPLNLCDYNNPGDEVEEFTLEDSIEQVLQGQTGINITFYETQEGADNDTNPIVSPYTNTSNAQTIYLRGENEITGCYSTITLDLRVNPIPSPVVPEPIEECDEDNDGFTFFTVEENETDIINGELDLSLIHISEPTRRKR
;
A
#
# COMPACT_ATOMS: atom_id res chain seq x y z
N VAL A 1 -42.57 -41.59 5.21
CA VAL A 1 -41.98 -40.28 5.63
C VAL A 1 -40.54 -40.30 5.14
N ASN A 2 -40.16 -39.27 4.36
CA ASN A 2 -38.80 -39.11 3.89
C ASN A 2 -38.07 -38.11 4.80
N ASP A 3 -36.78 -38.33 4.97
CA ASP A 3 -35.96 -37.43 5.80
C ASP A 3 -35.56 -36.18 5.01
N VAL A 4 -35.38 -35.06 5.69
CA VAL A 4 -34.84 -33.84 5.13
C VAL A 4 -33.31 -33.94 4.95
N PRO A 5 -32.72 -33.31 3.93
CA PRO A 5 -31.27 -33.32 3.75
C PRO A 5 -30.52 -32.81 4.99
N GLN A 6 -29.48 -33.53 5.40
CA GLN A 6 -28.64 -33.15 6.54
C GLN A 6 -27.45 -32.28 6.03
N ILE A 7 -27.72 -31.00 5.80
CA ILE A 7 -26.76 -30.03 5.24
C ILE A 7 -26.01 -29.31 6.36
N ASN A 8 -24.90 -28.60 6.00
CA ASN A 8 -24.29 -27.61 6.87
C ASN A 8 -25.19 -26.37 6.91
N VAL A 9 -25.65 -25.99 8.10
CA VAL A 9 -26.52 -24.80 8.30
C VAL A 9 -25.77 -23.55 8.64
N GLU A 10 -24.45 -23.64 8.84
CA GLU A 10 -23.52 -22.52 9.12
C GLU A 10 -22.27 -22.66 8.23
N PRO A 11 -22.39 -22.50 6.90
CA PRO A 11 -21.24 -22.53 6.01
C PRO A 11 -20.35 -21.31 6.22
N SER A 12 -19.10 -21.41 5.75
CA SER A 12 -18.13 -20.31 5.80
C SER A 12 -18.60 -19.09 5.03
N THR A 13 -18.19 -17.92 5.49
CA THR A 13 -18.39 -16.66 4.80
C THR A 13 -17.62 -16.65 3.46
N ILE A 14 -18.22 -16.08 2.43
CA ILE A 14 -17.50 -15.79 1.17
C ILE A 14 -17.03 -14.33 1.22
N GLU A 15 -15.73 -14.14 1.17
CA GLU A 15 -15.10 -12.84 1.27
C GLU A 15 -14.39 -12.44 -0.02
N ILE A 16 -14.51 -11.17 -0.42
CA ILE A 16 -13.77 -10.57 -1.53
C ILE A 16 -13.26 -9.18 -1.11
N CYS A 17 -12.29 -8.67 -1.86
CA CYS A 17 -11.83 -7.30 -1.66
C CYS A 17 -12.62 -6.33 -2.54
N ASP A 18 -12.87 -5.12 -2.03
CA ASP A 18 -13.55 -4.04 -2.73
C ASP A 18 -12.59 -3.38 -3.74
N ASP A 19 -12.86 -3.48 -5.04
CA ASP A 19 -11.97 -2.98 -6.08
C ASP A 19 -12.18 -1.50 -6.42
N ASN A 20 -13.28 -0.90 -5.96
CA ASN A 20 -13.69 0.46 -6.33
C ASN A 20 -14.27 1.29 -5.19
N THR A 21 -14.25 0.79 -3.96
CA THR A 21 -14.72 1.45 -2.72
C THR A 21 -16.23 1.71 -2.66
N ASP A 22 -17.04 0.91 -3.37
CA ASP A 22 -18.51 1.05 -3.38
C ASP A 22 -19.23 -0.01 -2.52
N GLY A 23 -18.51 -0.98 -1.99
CA GLY A 23 -19.04 -2.07 -1.17
C GLY A 23 -19.77 -3.16 -1.97
N PHE A 24 -19.66 -3.14 -3.30
CA PHE A 24 -20.24 -4.16 -4.18
C PHE A 24 -19.15 -4.98 -4.85
N GLY A 25 -19.44 -6.27 -5.08
CA GLY A 25 -18.50 -7.15 -5.75
C GLY A 25 -19.15 -8.37 -6.38
N LEU A 26 -18.37 -9.09 -7.16
CA LEU A 26 -18.83 -10.26 -7.90
C LEU A 26 -18.47 -11.54 -7.14
N PHE A 27 -19.47 -12.28 -6.69
CA PHE A 27 -19.35 -13.52 -5.93
C PHE A 27 -19.65 -14.72 -6.78
N ASP A 28 -18.91 -15.80 -6.58
CA ASP A 28 -19.28 -17.15 -7.01
C ASP A 28 -19.86 -17.92 -5.82
N LEU A 29 -21.19 -17.93 -5.69
CA LEU A 29 -21.90 -18.61 -4.62
C LEU A 29 -21.72 -20.14 -4.69
N SER A 30 -21.40 -20.69 -5.86
CA SER A 30 -21.23 -22.13 -6.06
C SER A 30 -20.01 -22.71 -5.34
N LEU A 31 -19.06 -21.84 -4.92
CA LEU A 31 -17.89 -22.27 -4.12
C LEU A 31 -18.28 -22.85 -2.78
N SER A 32 -19.45 -22.49 -2.23
CA SER A 32 -19.97 -23.05 -0.97
C SER A 32 -20.69 -24.38 -1.11
N ASN A 33 -20.95 -24.86 -2.34
CA ASN A 33 -21.78 -26.06 -2.59
C ASN A 33 -21.30 -27.29 -1.82
N GLU A 34 -20.00 -27.57 -1.84
CA GLU A 34 -19.42 -28.73 -1.18
C GLU A 34 -19.59 -28.66 0.34
N GLU A 35 -19.35 -27.51 0.91
CA GLU A 35 -19.50 -27.27 2.34
C GLU A 35 -20.97 -27.34 2.78
N VAL A 36 -21.88 -26.74 2.03
CA VAL A 36 -23.33 -26.80 2.29
C VAL A 36 -23.85 -28.21 2.22
N LEU A 37 -23.43 -28.99 1.22
CA LEU A 37 -23.85 -30.37 1.08
C LEU A 37 -23.37 -31.29 2.22
N ASN A 38 -22.33 -30.91 2.96
CA ASN A 38 -21.85 -31.67 4.13
C ASN A 38 -21.61 -33.15 3.86
N GLY A 39 -21.07 -33.49 2.68
CA GLY A 39 -20.79 -34.86 2.26
C GLY A 39 -21.93 -35.62 1.59
N LEU A 40 -23.08 -34.95 1.34
CA LEU A 40 -24.15 -35.52 0.51
C LEU A 40 -23.68 -35.58 -0.97
N ASP A 41 -24.18 -36.61 -1.72
CA ASP A 41 -23.86 -36.75 -3.14
C ASP A 41 -24.52 -35.64 -3.98
N PRO A 42 -23.75 -34.75 -4.63
CA PRO A 42 -24.29 -33.64 -5.43
C PRO A 42 -25.26 -34.07 -6.52
N SER A 43 -25.16 -35.30 -7.02
CA SER A 43 -26.05 -35.82 -8.07
C SER A 43 -27.48 -36.06 -7.61
N GLU A 44 -27.70 -36.25 -6.30
CA GLU A 44 -29.00 -36.52 -5.71
C GLU A 44 -29.73 -35.24 -5.27
N PHE A 45 -29.06 -34.08 -5.30
CA PHE A 45 -29.61 -32.82 -4.78
C PHE A 45 -29.53 -31.70 -5.80
N THR A 46 -30.52 -30.82 -5.74
CA THR A 46 -30.52 -29.54 -6.43
C THR A 46 -30.22 -28.42 -5.42
N ILE A 47 -29.23 -27.58 -5.72
CA ILE A 47 -28.86 -26.43 -4.89
C ILE A 47 -29.35 -25.16 -5.62
N SER A 48 -30.03 -24.29 -4.90
CA SER A 48 -30.52 -23.00 -5.40
C SER A 48 -30.32 -21.90 -4.37
N TYR A 49 -30.12 -20.68 -4.85
CA TYR A 49 -29.76 -19.52 -4.04
C TYR A 49 -30.84 -18.43 -4.13
N TYR A 50 -31.03 -17.70 -3.04
CA TYR A 50 -32.12 -16.70 -2.90
C TYR A 50 -31.67 -15.52 -2.08
N GLU A 51 -32.26 -14.37 -2.33
CA GLU A 51 -31.96 -13.13 -1.59
C GLU A 51 -32.70 -13.03 -0.24
N THR A 52 -33.77 -13.81 -0.06
CA THR A 52 -34.56 -13.83 1.20
C THR A 52 -34.87 -15.23 1.67
N PRO A 53 -35.03 -15.44 2.99
CA PRO A 53 -35.41 -16.73 3.53
C PRO A 53 -36.78 -17.21 3.03
N GLU A 54 -37.75 -16.33 2.83
CA GLU A 54 -39.06 -16.65 2.36
C GLU A 54 -39.01 -17.21 0.92
N ASN A 55 -38.17 -16.62 0.07
CA ASN A 55 -37.95 -17.11 -1.30
C ASN A 55 -37.31 -18.52 -1.29
N ALA A 56 -36.34 -18.75 -0.40
CA ALA A 56 -35.70 -20.06 -0.26
C ALA A 56 -36.70 -21.14 0.24
N GLU A 57 -37.54 -20.80 1.19
CA GLU A 57 -38.58 -21.69 1.71
C GLU A 57 -39.61 -22.05 0.63
N ASN A 58 -40.04 -21.07 -0.17
CA ASN A 58 -41.07 -21.26 -1.16
C ASN A 58 -40.55 -21.66 -2.55
N ALA A 59 -39.23 -21.71 -2.75
CA ALA A 59 -38.54 -21.88 -4.04
C ALA A 59 -38.96 -20.83 -5.10
N GLU A 60 -39.13 -19.56 -4.66
CA GLU A 60 -39.54 -18.47 -5.52
C GLU A 60 -38.35 -17.50 -5.79
N ASN A 61 -38.30 -16.93 -6.97
CA ASN A 61 -37.30 -15.91 -7.39
C ASN A 61 -35.84 -16.34 -7.11
N PRO A 62 -35.38 -17.50 -7.62
CA PRO A 62 -34.00 -17.94 -7.40
C PRO A 62 -33.01 -17.03 -8.11
N ILE A 63 -31.80 -16.88 -7.54
CA ILE A 63 -30.65 -16.25 -8.18
C ILE A 63 -30.24 -17.09 -9.40
N ILE A 64 -30.39 -16.52 -10.60
CA ILE A 64 -30.25 -17.26 -11.87
C ILE A 64 -28.78 -17.50 -12.21
N THR A 65 -27.87 -16.60 -11.78
CA THR A 65 -26.43 -16.66 -12.08
C THR A 65 -25.60 -16.75 -10.79
N PRO A 66 -25.67 -17.84 -10.03
CA PRO A 66 -24.98 -17.93 -8.74
C PRO A 66 -23.45 -17.89 -8.84
N PHE A 67 -22.88 -18.25 -9.99
CA PHE A 67 -21.44 -18.17 -10.27
C PHE A 67 -20.96 -16.75 -10.63
N ALA A 68 -21.87 -15.80 -10.75
CA ALA A 68 -21.57 -14.39 -11.04
C ALA A 68 -22.65 -13.50 -10.42
N TYR A 69 -22.77 -13.55 -9.10
CA TYR A 69 -23.73 -12.78 -8.32
C TYR A 69 -23.10 -11.50 -7.77
N THR A 70 -23.70 -10.36 -8.04
CA THR A 70 -23.32 -9.09 -7.39
C THR A 70 -24.23 -8.88 -6.19
N ASN A 71 -23.62 -8.62 -5.01
CA ASN A 71 -24.41 -8.30 -3.81
C ASN A 71 -25.30 -7.06 -4.04
N ILE A 72 -26.45 -7.04 -3.42
CA ILE A 72 -27.44 -5.92 -3.52
C ILE A 72 -27.42 -5.02 -2.28
N THR A 73 -26.71 -5.43 -1.24
CA THR A 73 -26.46 -4.64 -0.03
C THR A 73 -24.95 -4.44 0.09
N PRO A 74 -24.46 -3.19 0.20
CA PRO A 74 -23.02 -2.95 0.23
C PRO A 74 -22.36 -3.52 1.48
N PHE A 75 -21.10 -3.96 1.33
CA PHE A 75 -20.19 -4.50 2.34
C PHE A 75 -20.60 -5.85 2.95
N ASN A 76 -21.85 -6.05 3.29
CA ASN A 76 -22.30 -7.29 3.92
C ASN A 76 -23.71 -7.66 3.47
N GLN A 77 -23.89 -8.92 3.05
CA GLN A 77 -25.19 -9.45 2.66
C GLN A 77 -25.31 -10.91 3.03
N ILE A 78 -26.51 -11.34 3.45
CA ILE A 78 -26.85 -12.75 3.61
C ILE A 78 -27.59 -13.22 2.37
N VAL A 79 -27.13 -14.35 1.80
CA VAL A 79 -27.79 -15.10 0.72
C VAL A 79 -28.26 -16.44 1.28
N TRP A 80 -29.46 -16.85 0.90
CA TRP A 80 -30.06 -18.09 1.38
C TRP A 80 -29.87 -19.19 0.36
N VAL A 81 -29.61 -20.41 0.86
CA VAL A 81 -29.38 -21.61 0.08
C VAL A 81 -30.48 -22.62 0.40
N ARG A 82 -31.06 -23.20 -0.65
CA ARG A 82 -31.99 -24.36 -0.57
C ARG A 82 -31.37 -25.58 -1.19
N VAL A 83 -31.31 -26.68 -0.46
CA VAL A 83 -30.86 -27.97 -0.94
C VAL A 83 -32.06 -28.91 -0.94
N GLU A 84 -32.47 -29.36 -2.13
CA GLU A 84 -33.66 -30.19 -2.33
C GLU A 84 -33.26 -31.53 -2.92
N ASN A 85 -33.77 -32.63 -2.36
CA ASN A 85 -33.57 -33.98 -2.88
C ASN A 85 -34.38 -34.19 -4.15
N ASN A 86 -33.72 -34.55 -5.24
CA ASN A 86 -34.31 -34.68 -6.60
C ASN A 86 -35.42 -35.76 -6.71
N THR A 87 -35.47 -36.72 -5.77
CA THR A 87 -36.41 -37.82 -5.79
C THR A 87 -37.60 -37.59 -4.85
N THR A 88 -37.33 -37.04 -3.66
CA THR A 88 -38.36 -36.93 -2.61
C THR A 88 -38.94 -35.54 -2.48
N ALA A 89 -38.30 -34.52 -3.10
CA ALA A 89 -38.60 -33.11 -2.95
C ALA A 89 -38.52 -32.60 -1.49
N CYS A 90 -37.92 -33.39 -0.58
CA CYS A 90 -37.62 -32.91 0.77
C CYS A 90 -36.43 -31.93 0.68
N TYR A 91 -36.49 -30.84 1.40
CA TYR A 91 -35.46 -29.81 1.36
C TYR A 91 -35.06 -29.36 2.75
N ASN A 92 -33.93 -28.68 2.80
CA ASN A 92 -33.47 -27.93 3.93
C ASN A 92 -32.85 -26.60 3.45
N THR A 93 -32.79 -25.60 4.29
CA THR A 93 -32.24 -24.28 3.97
C THR A 93 -31.07 -23.91 4.88
N SER A 94 -30.14 -23.13 4.35
CA SER A 94 -28.98 -22.56 5.04
C SER A 94 -28.80 -21.12 4.59
N SER A 95 -27.84 -20.42 5.18
CA SER A 95 -27.49 -19.06 4.77
C SER A 95 -25.97 -18.92 4.64
N ILE A 96 -25.54 -18.12 3.69
CA ILE A 96 -24.15 -17.75 3.45
C ILE A 96 -24.01 -16.26 3.66
N GLU A 97 -23.03 -15.84 4.45
CA GLU A 97 -22.65 -14.45 4.57
C GLU A 97 -21.67 -14.08 3.43
N LEU A 98 -21.95 -12.99 2.74
CA LEU A 98 -21.09 -12.39 1.73
C LEU A 98 -20.48 -11.13 2.33
N VAL A 99 -19.16 -10.99 2.25
CA VAL A 99 -18.43 -9.82 2.77
C VAL A 99 -17.57 -9.22 1.68
N VAL A 100 -17.69 -7.91 1.49
CA VAL A 100 -16.80 -7.09 0.66
C VAL A 100 -15.89 -6.31 1.60
N ASN A 101 -14.63 -6.67 1.66
CA ASN A 101 -13.63 -6.08 2.54
C ASN A 101 -13.02 -4.82 1.91
N GLU A 102 -12.96 -3.74 2.65
CA GLU A 102 -12.32 -2.49 2.21
C GLU A 102 -10.81 -2.69 2.00
N LEU A 103 -10.25 -1.97 1.01
CA LEU A 103 -8.81 -1.93 0.79
C LEU A 103 -8.13 -1.00 1.81
N PRO A 104 -6.86 -1.27 2.18
CA PRO A 104 -6.06 -0.34 2.95
C PRO A 104 -5.93 1.03 2.25
N VAL A 105 -6.08 2.12 3.00
CA VAL A 105 -5.89 3.47 2.49
C VAL A 105 -4.42 3.86 2.66
N LEU A 106 -3.66 3.89 1.58
CA LEU A 106 -2.26 4.30 1.57
C LEU A 106 -2.13 5.77 1.17
N VAL A 107 -1.32 6.53 1.91
CA VAL A 107 -1.03 7.94 1.62
C VAL A 107 0.30 8.04 0.89
N GLN A 108 0.35 8.86 -0.19
CA GLN A 108 1.58 9.09 -0.95
C GLN A 108 2.66 9.68 -0.04
N PRO A 109 3.79 8.99 0.18
CA PRO A 109 4.88 9.53 0.97
C PRO A 109 5.70 10.55 0.18
N ASP A 110 6.42 11.39 0.91
CA ASP A 110 7.47 12.22 0.31
C ASP A 110 8.61 11.33 -0.21
N PRO A 111 9.34 11.76 -1.25
CA PRO A 111 10.52 11.05 -1.72
C PRO A 111 11.56 10.88 -0.60
N LEU A 112 12.20 9.71 -0.52
CA LEU A 112 13.39 9.53 0.31
C LEU A 112 14.58 10.20 -0.41
N ASN A 113 15.19 11.18 0.27
CA ASN A 113 16.30 11.96 -0.28
C ASN A 113 17.58 11.69 0.52
N LEU A 114 18.63 11.25 -0.17
CA LEU A 114 19.99 11.10 0.38
C LEU A 114 20.96 12.00 -0.37
N CYS A 115 22.13 12.27 0.24
CA CYS A 115 23.23 12.91 -0.44
C CYS A 115 24.21 11.83 -0.91
N ASP A 116 24.85 12.07 -2.04
CA ASP A 116 25.83 11.19 -2.70
C ASP A 116 27.17 11.21 -1.95
N TYR A 117 27.24 10.51 -0.80
CA TYR A 117 28.42 10.54 0.09
C TYR A 117 29.39 9.38 -0.11
N ASN A 118 28.86 8.18 -0.41
CA ASN A 118 29.70 6.97 -0.38
C ASN A 118 30.74 6.96 -1.51
N ASN A 119 30.35 7.40 -2.71
CA ASN A 119 31.23 7.50 -3.86
C ASN A 119 30.76 8.67 -4.75
N PRO A 120 31.06 9.92 -4.38
CA PRO A 120 30.50 11.10 -5.02
C PRO A 120 30.58 11.09 -6.56
N GLY A 121 29.43 11.25 -7.21
CA GLY A 121 29.26 11.28 -8.65
C GLY A 121 28.75 9.98 -9.28
N ASP A 122 28.49 8.92 -8.49
CA ASP A 122 27.83 7.70 -9.00
C ASP A 122 26.32 7.67 -8.76
N GLU A 123 25.79 8.58 -7.92
CA GLU A 123 24.38 8.73 -7.59
C GLU A 123 23.74 7.45 -7.01
N VAL A 124 24.54 6.66 -6.29
CA VAL A 124 24.12 5.37 -5.71
C VAL A 124 24.30 5.39 -4.21
N GLU A 125 23.18 5.20 -3.47
CA GLU A 125 23.16 5.20 -2.01
C GLU A 125 22.25 4.10 -1.44
N GLU A 126 22.41 3.78 -0.16
CA GLU A 126 21.63 2.77 0.54
C GLU A 126 20.49 3.40 1.35
N PHE A 127 19.24 3.07 1.01
CA PHE A 127 18.02 3.63 1.60
C PHE A 127 17.41 2.71 2.64
N THR A 128 17.04 3.27 3.81
CA THR A 128 16.16 2.63 4.78
C THR A 128 14.72 2.88 4.36
N LEU A 129 14.09 1.90 3.70
CA LEU A 129 12.78 2.07 3.10
C LEU A 129 11.66 2.26 4.15
N GLU A 130 11.85 1.72 5.34
CA GLU A 130 10.94 1.81 6.48
C GLU A 130 10.68 3.25 6.94
N ASP A 131 11.59 4.19 6.63
CA ASP A 131 11.42 5.62 6.96
C ASP A 131 10.18 6.25 6.28
N SER A 132 9.65 5.61 5.23
CA SER A 132 8.42 6.03 4.55
C SER A 132 7.14 5.51 5.20
N ILE A 133 7.20 4.45 6.01
CA ILE A 133 6.01 3.69 6.47
C ILE A 133 5.07 4.56 7.31
N GLU A 134 5.60 5.39 8.21
CA GLU A 134 4.76 6.27 9.05
C GLU A 134 3.92 7.24 8.21
N GLN A 135 4.51 7.80 7.15
CA GLN A 135 3.81 8.68 6.24
C GLN A 135 2.74 7.94 5.43
N VAL A 136 3.05 6.72 4.98
CA VAL A 136 2.14 5.89 4.19
C VAL A 136 0.91 5.47 5.00
N LEU A 137 1.12 5.02 6.23
CA LEU A 137 0.06 4.45 7.06
C LEU A 137 -0.76 5.48 7.84
N GLN A 138 -0.22 6.68 8.13
CA GLN A 138 -0.90 7.73 8.91
C GLN A 138 -1.51 7.21 10.23
N GLY A 139 -0.82 6.28 10.88
CA GLY A 139 -1.25 5.68 12.13
C GLY A 139 -2.23 4.50 12.01
N GLN A 140 -2.54 4.03 10.80
CA GLN A 140 -3.28 2.77 10.61
C GLN A 140 -2.47 1.58 11.15
N THR A 141 -3.15 0.58 11.69
CA THR A 141 -2.57 -0.64 12.26
C THR A 141 -3.13 -1.88 11.56
N GLY A 142 -2.44 -3.01 11.66
CA GLY A 142 -2.87 -4.25 11.01
C GLY A 142 -2.66 -4.26 9.49
N ILE A 143 -1.80 -3.36 8.99
CA ILE A 143 -1.40 -3.30 7.59
C ILE A 143 0.10 -3.63 7.51
N ASN A 144 0.43 -4.65 6.75
CA ASN A 144 1.81 -5.02 6.44
C ASN A 144 2.28 -4.27 5.19
N ILE A 145 3.45 -3.59 5.26
CA ILE A 145 4.05 -2.90 4.11
C ILE A 145 5.21 -3.72 3.56
N THR A 146 5.18 -3.96 2.26
CA THR A 146 6.23 -4.64 1.50
C THR A 146 6.63 -3.79 0.29
N PHE A 147 7.91 -3.83 -0.08
CA PHE A 147 8.47 -3.01 -1.15
C PHE A 147 8.84 -3.85 -2.37
N TYR A 148 8.74 -3.27 -3.58
CA TYR A 148 8.99 -3.95 -4.85
C TYR A 148 9.61 -3.01 -5.88
N GLU A 149 10.45 -3.53 -6.78
CA GLU A 149 11.01 -2.74 -7.88
C GLU A 149 9.99 -2.48 -9.00
N THR A 150 8.95 -3.30 -9.10
CA THR A 150 7.96 -3.22 -10.18
C THR A 150 6.53 -3.27 -9.66
N GLN A 151 5.60 -2.64 -10.38
CA GLN A 151 4.17 -2.72 -10.10
C GLN A 151 3.68 -4.19 -10.14
N GLU A 152 4.12 -4.97 -11.14
CA GLU A 152 3.76 -6.39 -11.26
C GLU A 152 4.22 -7.20 -10.05
N GLY A 153 5.42 -6.87 -9.51
CA GLY A 153 5.91 -7.48 -8.26
C GLY A 153 5.01 -7.16 -7.07
N ALA A 154 4.59 -5.89 -6.94
CA ALA A 154 3.69 -5.45 -5.87
C ALA A 154 2.28 -6.07 -6.00
N ASP A 155 1.74 -6.16 -7.22
CA ASP A 155 0.40 -6.73 -7.46
C ASP A 155 0.36 -8.23 -7.19
N ASN A 156 1.43 -8.97 -7.52
CA ASN A 156 1.49 -10.43 -7.37
C ASN A 156 2.24 -10.91 -6.13
N ASP A 157 2.68 -10.01 -5.26
CA ASP A 157 3.51 -10.32 -4.08
C ASP A 157 4.74 -11.18 -4.43
N THR A 158 5.49 -10.76 -5.46
CA THR A 158 6.65 -11.51 -5.96
C THR A 158 7.92 -10.68 -5.97
N ASN A 159 9.03 -11.29 -5.54
CA ASN A 159 10.35 -10.65 -5.48
C ASN A 159 10.39 -9.36 -4.64
N PRO A 160 9.99 -9.40 -3.36
CA PRO A 160 10.04 -8.23 -2.50
C PRO A 160 11.48 -7.72 -2.33
N ILE A 161 11.62 -6.41 -2.21
CA ILE A 161 12.87 -5.74 -1.85
C ILE A 161 13.13 -5.93 -0.35
N VAL A 162 14.37 -6.21 -0.01
CA VAL A 162 14.83 -6.23 1.38
C VAL A 162 15.49 -4.89 1.71
N SER A 163 15.07 -4.25 2.78
CA SER A 163 15.70 -3.04 3.31
C SER A 163 16.90 -3.40 4.19
N PRO A 164 17.99 -2.62 4.19
CA PRO A 164 18.20 -1.44 3.36
C PRO A 164 18.41 -1.80 1.88
N TYR A 165 18.02 -0.89 1.00
CA TYR A 165 18.03 -1.08 -0.44
C TYR A 165 18.94 -0.07 -1.15
N THR A 166 19.82 -0.55 -2.03
CA THR A 166 20.67 0.29 -2.87
C THR A 166 19.97 0.60 -4.18
N ASN A 167 19.80 1.88 -4.52
CA ASN A 167 19.17 2.27 -5.78
C ASN A 167 19.99 1.84 -6.99
N THR A 168 19.29 1.55 -8.10
CA THR A 168 19.89 1.13 -9.38
C THR A 168 19.88 2.23 -10.43
N SER A 169 19.20 3.32 -10.16
CA SER A 169 19.14 4.54 -10.98
C SER A 169 18.76 5.75 -10.11
N ASN A 170 19.00 6.97 -10.60
CA ASN A 170 18.60 8.21 -9.95
C ASN A 170 17.79 9.11 -10.92
N ALA A 171 16.53 9.48 -10.61
CA ALA A 171 15.71 9.04 -9.50
C ALA A 171 15.12 7.66 -9.82
N GLN A 172 14.94 6.84 -8.78
CA GLN A 172 14.29 5.53 -8.94
C GLN A 172 12.92 5.54 -8.26
N THR A 173 11.89 5.04 -8.95
CA THR A 173 10.59 4.78 -8.36
C THR A 173 10.48 3.31 -8.01
N ILE A 174 10.09 3.00 -6.78
CA ILE A 174 9.74 1.68 -6.29
C ILE A 174 8.27 1.65 -5.87
N TYR A 175 7.73 0.46 -5.63
CA TYR A 175 6.31 0.25 -5.32
C TYR A 175 6.17 -0.31 -3.92
N LEU A 176 5.18 0.20 -3.18
CA LEU A 176 4.78 -0.30 -1.88
C LEU A 176 3.45 -1.03 -2.03
N ARG A 177 3.35 -2.19 -1.41
CA ARG A 177 2.11 -2.92 -1.19
C ARG A 177 1.77 -2.85 0.28
N GLY A 178 0.60 -2.30 0.60
CA GLY A 178 0.02 -2.36 1.95
C GLY A 178 -1.09 -3.39 1.96
N GLU A 179 -0.92 -4.45 2.75
CA GLU A 179 -1.87 -5.56 2.85
C GLU A 179 -2.45 -5.67 4.25
N ASN A 180 -3.76 -5.79 4.34
CA ASN A 180 -4.44 -6.02 5.60
C ASN A 180 -4.14 -7.45 6.10
N GLU A 181 -3.59 -7.57 7.30
CA GLU A 181 -3.13 -8.84 7.88
C GLU A 181 -4.25 -9.87 8.11
N ILE A 182 -5.51 -9.42 8.19
CA ILE A 182 -6.68 -10.27 8.47
C ILE A 182 -7.35 -10.70 7.17
N THR A 183 -7.63 -9.73 6.29
CA THR A 183 -8.44 -9.96 5.08
C THR A 183 -7.60 -10.31 3.86
N GLY A 184 -6.29 -9.99 3.86
CA GLY A 184 -5.42 -10.14 2.71
C GLY A 184 -5.69 -9.10 1.59
N CYS A 185 -6.63 -8.18 1.78
CA CYS A 185 -6.89 -7.12 0.83
C CYS A 185 -5.75 -6.10 0.83
N TYR A 186 -5.36 -5.63 -0.35
CA TYR A 186 -4.20 -4.76 -0.49
C TYR A 186 -4.43 -3.57 -1.41
N SER A 187 -3.62 -2.55 -1.21
CA SER A 187 -3.45 -1.42 -2.13
C SER A 187 -1.97 -1.25 -2.48
N THR A 188 -1.68 -0.58 -3.58
CA THR A 188 -0.32 -0.25 -3.98
C THR A 188 -0.13 1.26 -4.17
N ILE A 189 1.08 1.74 -3.89
CA ILE A 189 1.47 3.14 -4.06
C ILE A 189 2.95 3.20 -4.45
N THR A 190 3.43 4.34 -4.91
CA THR A 190 4.84 4.51 -5.30
C THR A 190 5.66 5.23 -4.23
N LEU A 191 6.97 5.02 -4.24
CA LEU A 191 7.96 5.77 -3.46
C LEU A 191 9.13 6.12 -4.36
N ASP A 192 9.47 7.40 -4.42
CA ASP A 192 10.64 7.87 -5.14
C ASP A 192 11.86 7.89 -4.23
N LEU A 193 12.97 7.33 -4.75
CA LEU A 193 14.30 7.39 -4.14
C LEU A 193 15.13 8.37 -4.93
N ARG A 194 15.74 9.35 -4.26
CA ARG A 194 16.56 10.39 -4.89
C ARG A 194 17.88 10.56 -4.18
N VAL A 195 18.95 10.56 -4.95
CA VAL A 195 20.30 10.87 -4.50
C VAL A 195 20.67 12.25 -5.02
N ASN A 196 20.95 13.16 -4.12
CA ASN A 196 21.34 14.52 -4.45
C ASN A 196 22.86 14.64 -4.44
N PRO A 197 23.47 15.35 -5.41
CA PRO A 197 24.90 15.57 -5.40
C PRO A 197 25.31 16.36 -4.14
N ILE A 198 26.50 16.08 -3.62
CA ILE A 198 27.06 16.89 -2.54
C ILE A 198 27.57 18.21 -3.13
N PRO A 199 27.44 19.33 -2.41
CA PRO A 199 28.01 20.60 -2.83
C PRO A 199 29.53 20.51 -3.03
N SER A 200 30.03 21.14 -4.09
CA SER A 200 31.46 21.19 -4.42
C SER A 200 32.01 22.63 -4.35
N PRO A 201 32.09 23.23 -3.13
CA PRO A 201 32.52 24.61 -2.96
C PRO A 201 33.97 24.78 -3.39
N VAL A 202 34.26 25.91 -4.02
CA VAL A 202 35.60 26.31 -4.42
C VAL A 202 36.21 27.24 -3.36
N VAL A 203 37.51 27.10 -3.13
CA VAL A 203 38.24 28.05 -2.28
C VAL A 203 38.37 29.35 -3.02
N PRO A 204 37.78 30.46 -2.53
CA PRO A 204 37.89 31.77 -3.21
C PRO A 204 39.26 32.38 -3.06
N GLU A 205 39.56 33.34 -3.91
CA GLU A 205 40.75 34.20 -3.72
C GLU A 205 40.64 34.96 -2.41
N PRO A 206 41.77 35.31 -1.77
CA PRO A 206 41.78 36.13 -0.56
C PRO A 206 41.16 37.52 -0.81
N ILE A 207 40.32 37.96 0.14
CA ILE A 207 39.84 39.34 0.12
C ILE A 207 40.98 40.26 0.62
N GLU A 208 41.33 41.24 -0.17
CA GLU A 208 42.38 42.21 0.16
C GLU A 208 41.76 43.64 0.26
N GLU A 209 41.91 44.29 1.42
CA GLU A 209 41.43 45.62 1.67
C GLU A 209 42.57 46.53 2.12
N CYS A 210 42.46 47.82 1.83
CA CYS A 210 43.43 48.82 2.26
C CYS A 210 43.14 49.25 3.71
N ASP A 211 44.22 49.33 4.51
CA ASP A 211 44.19 49.94 5.85
C ASP A 211 44.41 51.47 5.69
N GLU A 212 43.30 52.21 5.74
CA GLU A 212 43.33 53.70 5.45
C GLU A 212 43.98 54.53 6.57
N ASP A 213 43.95 54.03 7.82
CA ASP A 213 44.46 54.76 8.98
C ASP A 213 45.74 54.15 9.56
N ASN A 214 46.25 53.09 8.97
CA ASN A 214 47.47 52.35 9.34
C ASN A 214 47.42 51.77 10.77
N ASP A 215 46.24 51.39 11.24
CA ASP A 215 46.07 50.77 12.57
C ASP A 215 46.15 49.24 12.54
N GLY A 216 46.19 48.60 11.37
CA GLY A 216 46.25 47.17 11.13
C GLY A 216 44.88 46.50 11.14
N PHE A 217 43.76 47.25 11.03
CA PHE A 217 42.40 46.74 11.03
C PHE A 217 41.59 47.36 9.87
N THR A 218 40.75 46.62 9.24
CA THR A 218 39.79 47.09 8.24
C THR A 218 38.52 46.20 8.24
N PHE A 219 37.50 46.63 7.53
CA PHE A 219 36.26 45.89 7.35
C PHE A 219 36.32 45.10 6.06
N PHE A 220 36.00 43.77 6.13
CA PHE A 220 35.89 42.90 4.98
C PHE A 220 34.44 42.55 4.72
N THR A 221 34.01 42.67 3.47
CA THR A 221 32.68 42.22 3.00
C THR A 221 32.80 40.77 2.52
N VAL A 222 32.53 39.84 3.41
CA VAL A 222 32.70 38.38 3.11
C VAL A 222 31.70 37.85 2.08
N GLU A 223 30.56 38.54 1.91
CA GLU A 223 29.52 38.23 0.93
C GLU A 223 29.99 38.39 -0.52
N GLU A 224 31.06 39.14 -0.77
CA GLU A 224 31.61 39.35 -2.13
C GLU A 224 32.12 38.04 -2.74
N ASN A 225 32.55 37.09 -1.91
CA ASN A 225 33.06 35.81 -2.37
C ASN A 225 32.00 34.70 -2.43
N GLU A 226 30.73 34.95 -2.09
CA GLU A 226 29.69 33.92 -2.09
C GLU A 226 29.53 33.28 -3.45
N THR A 227 29.47 34.07 -4.53
CA THR A 227 29.32 33.54 -5.90
C THR A 227 30.50 32.68 -6.34
N ASP A 228 31.70 33.02 -5.92
CA ASP A 228 32.91 32.26 -6.25
C ASP A 228 32.95 30.94 -5.47
N ILE A 229 32.56 30.97 -4.20
CA ILE A 229 32.50 29.79 -3.36
C ILE A 229 31.44 28.77 -3.87
N ILE A 230 30.25 29.27 -4.23
CA ILE A 230 29.14 28.48 -4.75
C ILE A 230 29.45 27.88 -6.14
N ASN A 231 30.36 28.53 -6.90
CA ASN A 231 30.82 28.05 -8.21
C ASN A 231 29.67 27.76 -9.19
N GLY A 232 28.60 28.54 -9.14
CA GLY A 232 27.45 28.43 -10.02
C GLY A 232 26.45 27.33 -9.63
N GLU A 233 26.64 26.64 -8.52
CA GLU A 233 25.63 25.72 -7.99
C GLU A 233 24.40 26.51 -7.53
N LEU A 234 23.21 26.06 -7.98
CA LEU A 234 21.93 26.68 -7.63
C LEU A 234 21.41 26.08 -6.31
N ASP A 235 20.59 26.86 -5.62
CA ASP A 235 19.89 26.44 -4.39
C ASP A 235 20.82 26.17 -3.17
N LEU A 236 22.04 26.70 -3.18
CA LEU A 236 22.93 26.71 -2.01
C LEU A 236 22.82 28.00 -1.21
N SER A 237 22.95 27.88 0.10
CA SER A 237 23.17 29.02 1.00
C SER A 237 24.44 28.84 1.81
N LEU A 238 25.17 29.91 2.03
CA LEU A 238 26.37 29.90 2.88
C LEU A 238 26.00 30.33 4.30
N ILE A 239 26.60 29.63 5.27
CA ILE A 239 26.53 30.03 6.69
C ILE A 239 27.93 30.48 7.11
N HIS A 240 28.07 31.79 7.42
CA HIS A 240 29.31 32.32 7.93
C HIS A 240 29.47 31.97 9.41
N ILE A 241 30.48 31.19 9.75
CA ILE A 241 30.85 30.87 11.13
C ILE A 241 32.16 31.60 11.45
N SER A 242 32.09 32.63 12.32
CA SER A 242 33.29 33.31 12.82
C SER A 242 33.62 32.80 14.23
N GLU A 243 34.86 32.38 14.46
CA GLU A 243 35.34 32.15 15.83
C GLU A 243 35.43 33.49 16.59
N PRO A 244 34.98 33.57 17.84
CA PRO A 244 35.19 34.78 18.65
C PRO A 244 36.69 34.99 18.86
N THR A 245 37.20 36.06 18.26
CA THR A 245 38.59 36.47 18.44
C THR A 245 38.91 36.66 19.92
N ARG A 246 39.72 35.75 20.48
CA ARG A 246 40.31 35.92 21.84
C ARG A 246 41.18 37.16 21.81
N ARG A 247 40.69 38.27 22.37
CA ARG A 247 41.56 39.43 22.64
C ARG A 247 42.69 38.92 23.57
N LYS A 248 43.93 38.87 23.05
CA LYS A 248 45.13 38.77 23.88
C LYS A 248 45.27 40.07 24.64
N ARG A 249 45.15 40.05 25.97
CA ARG A 249 45.54 41.14 26.86
C ARG A 249 47.04 41.22 26.92
#